data_50425e82a8d9a61e7f6e0c9cb9fa1b22
#
_entry.id   50425e82a8d9a61e7f6e0c9cb9fa1b22
#
_cell.length_a   1.000
_cell.length_b   1.000
_cell.length_c   1.000
_cell.angle_alpha   90.00
_cell.angle_beta   90.00
_cell.angle_gamma   90.00
#
_symmetry.space_group_name_H-M   'P 1'
#
loop_
_entity.id
_entity.type
_entity.pdbx_description
1 polymer ?
#
loop_
_entity_poly.entity_id
_entity_poly.type
_entity_poly.pdbx_seq_one_letter_code
_entity_poly.pdbx_strand_id
1 'polypeptide(L)'
;MSILTGCLIGIAAWVIVRFFLMGVYTVDQNERALITAFGRAERVPGGKTTLDLPLAEQLLPEERPRYCYPQVRVIGPGGPYFKMPWEKVYKVSVATETMNMAVDLETPQANSGGTILEAVTKDQLNTGLTGQIRYSVAESNLYAFLFGIKRPVVHVMGYFVSVLRQRIANFEAKPVPATAAAPAGAAPTLLGADAAGVSINDLRKNLRDLNDYMDSECRATAARYGVTLDASLITGIDPPPEVESALAAINTAHNQVSSDISLAQAAADQKIVQSRRAVEIETLKAQAEVAPLRKMSEELAGLKQHGPGALGTYVRNVRLSLYAKAQQVFLEVKQ
;
A
#
# COMPACT_ATOMS: atom_id res chain seq x y z
N MET A 1 9.56 30.61 77.50
CA MET A 1 9.87 30.72 76.08
C MET A 1 9.16 31.98 75.55
N SER A 2 9.88 32.90 74.93
CA SER A 2 9.30 34.09 74.35
C SER A 2 8.42 33.73 73.17
N ILE A 3 7.29 34.48 72.97
CA ILE A 3 6.39 34.28 71.83
C ILE A 3 7.16 34.25 70.51
N LEU A 4 8.22 34.99 70.43
CA LEU A 4 9.11 35.06 69.27
C LEU A 4 9.83 33.73 68.94
N THR A 5 10.26 32.99 69.96
CA THR A 5 10.87 31.65 69.78
C THR A 5 9.83 30.61 69.32
N GLY A 6 8.60 30.72 69.80
CA GLY A 6 7.52 29.84 69.38
C GLY A 6 7.13 30.09 67.92
N CYS A 7 7.06 31.35 67.47
CA CYS A 7 6.82 31.68 66.08
C CYS A 7 7.95 31.20 65.15
N LEU A 8 9.21 31.35 65.54
CA LEU A 8 10.35 30.85 64.76
C LEU A 8 10.32 29.33 64.60
N ILE A 9 10.02 28.59 65.68
CA ILE A 9 9.90 27.14 65.62
C ILE A 9 8.74 26.71 64.73
N GLY A 10 7.58 27.42 64.82
CA GLY A 10 6.41 27.17 64.01
C GLY A 10 6.69 27.37 62.50
N ILE A 11 7.37 28.48 62.18
CA ILE A 11 7.78 28.76 60.78
C ILE A 11 8.77 27.72 60.31
N ALA A 12 9.77 27.34 61.07
CA ALA A 12 10.73 26.32 60.74
C ALA A 12 10.08 24.94 60.50
N ALA A 13 9.18 24.54 61.41
CA ALA A 13 8.40 23.31 61.25
C ALA A 13 7.51 23.33 59.99
N TRP A 14 6.86 24.45 59.72
CA TRP A 14 6.04 24.61 58.54
C TRP A 14 6.87 24.51 57.24
N VAL A 15 8.04 25.15 57.20
CA VAL A 15 8.97 25.09 56.08
C VAL A 15 9.42 23.64 55.86
N ILE A 16 9.79 22.92 56.92
CA ILE A 16 10.24 21.53 56.83
C ILE A 16 9.11 20.64 56.31
N VAL A 17 7.91 20.74 56.85
CA VAL A 17 6.75 19.96 56.42
C VAL A 17 6.39 20.28 54.96
N ARG A 18 6.37 21.55 54.58
CA ARG A 18 6.12 21.98 53.21
C ARG A 18 7.21 21.45 52.25
N PHE A 19 8.46 21.44 52.69
CA PHE A 19 9.61 20.91 51.91
C PHE A 19 9.44 19.40 51.63
N PHE A 20 9.10 18.63 52.67
CA PHE A 20 8.86 17.20 52.51
C PHE A 20 7.66 16.89 51.62
N LEU A 21 6.53 17.56 51.83
CA LEU A 21 5.31 17.35 51.06
C LEU A 21 5.47 17.73 49.58
N MET A 22 6.19 18.80 49.26
CA MET A 22 6.42 19.24 47.88
C MET A 22 7.62 18.54 47.19
N GLY A 23 8.46 17.89 47.99
CA GLY A 23 9.66 17.19 47.51
C GLY A 23 9.36 15.81 46.87
N VAL A 24 8.26 15.21 47.29
CA VAL A 24 7.94 13.84 46.80
C VAL A 24 7.24 13.91 45.46
N TYR A 25 7.71 13.05 44.53
CA TYR A 25 7.07 12.85 43.22
C TYR A 25 7.15 11.39 42.80
N THR A 26 6.25 10.97 41.93
CA THR A 26 6.21 9.67 41.31
C THR A 26 6.34 9.81 39.79
N VAL A 27 6.81 8.80 39.11
CA VAL A 27 6.91 8.74 37.63
C VAL A 27 6.07 7.57 37.17
N ASP A 28 5.13 7.83 36.26
CA ASP A 28 4.27 6.80 35.70
C ASP A 28 5.02 5.88 34.74
N GLN A 29 4.44 4.71 34.45
CA GLN A 29 5.12 3.71 33.59
C GLN A 29 5.40 4.25 32.18
N ASN A 30 4.50 5.07 31.66
CA ASN A 30 4.63 5.65 30.33
C ASN A 30 5.41 6.97 30.31
N GLU A 31 5.92 7.39 31.47
CA GLU A 31 6.69 8.62 31.62
C GLU A 31 8.13 8.36 31.95
N ARG A 32 8.97 9.31 31.60
CA ARG A 32 10.34 9.43 32.08
C ARG A 32 10.55 10.81 32.66
N ALA A 33 11.28 10.88 33.71
CA ALA A 33 11.56 12.13 34.38
C ALA A 33 13.02 12.54 34.24
N LEU A 34 13.22 13.84 34.15
CA LEU A 34 14.53 14.48 34.12
C LEU A 34 14.57 15.57 35.16
N ILE A 35 15.66 15.62 35.94
CA ILE A 35 15.87 16.65 36.96
C ILE A 35 16.80 17.71 36.42
N THR A 36 16.43 18.96 36.69
CA THR A 36 17.31 20.10 36.51
C THR A 36 17.56 20.78 37.86
N ALA A 37 18.83 20.97 38.23
CA ALA A 37 19.24 21.71 39.40
C ALA A 37 19.69 23.12 38.98
N PHE A 38 19.12 24.16 39.52
CA PHE A 38 19.38 25.57 39.16
C PHE A 38 19.35 25.80 37.61
N GLY A 39 18.41 25.14 36.94
CA GLY A 39 18.26 25.24 35.47
C GLY A 39 19.22 24.39 34.64
N ARG A 40 20.14 23.67 35.24
CA ARG A 40 21.08 22.77 34.56
C ARG A 40 20.59 21.32 34.68
N ALA A 41 20.45 20.64 33.56
CA ALA A 41 20.10 19.23 33.54
C ALA A 41 21.25 18.37 34.11
N GLU A 42 20.90 17.37 34.92
CA GLU A 42 21.84 16.42 35.46
C GLU A 42 22.39 15.53 34.34
N ARG A 43 23.71 15.58 34.12
CA ARG A 43 24.38 14.85 33.04
C ARG A 43 24.88 13.50 33.53
N VAL A 44 24.94 12.54 32.62
CA VAL A 44 25.59 11.24 32.92
C VAL A 44 27.07 11.48 33.11
N PRO A 45 27.69 10.93 34.18
CA PRO A 45 29.12 11.05 34.38
C PRO A 45 29.89 10.36 33.25
N GLY A 46 31.01 10.98 32.80
CA GLY A 46 31.84 10.44 31.72
C GLY A 46 31.78 11.19 30.41
N GLY A 47 31.04 12.34 30.33
CA GLY A 47 31.03 13.22 29.16
C GLY A 47 30.39 12.62 27.91
N LYS A 48 29.56 11.59 28.09
CA LYS A 48 28.86 10.91 26.99
C LYS A 48 27.91 11.87 26.28
N THR A 49 27.89 11.76 24.98
CA THR A 49 27.04 12.58 24.09
C THR A 49 26.04 11.68 23.34
N THR A 50 25.10 12.31 22.67
CA THR A 50 24.13 11.61 21.81
C THR A 50 24.80 10.94 20.60
N LEU A 51 26.02 11.34 20.26
CA LEU A 51 26.79 10.73 19.17
C LEU A 51 27.30 9.34 19.50
N ASP A 52 27.38 8.99 20.79
CA ASP A 52 27.78 7.64 21.26
C ASP A 52 26.64 6.63 21.22
N LEU A 53 25.46 7.03 20.74
CA LEU A 53 24.24 6.24 20.71
C LEU A 53 23.89 5.81 19.27
N PRO A 54 23.18 4.70 19.07
CA PRO A 54 22.74 4.26 17.74
C PRO A 54 21.84 5.28 17.02
N LEU A 55 21.26 6.21 17.76
CA LEU A 55 20.51 7.34 17.20
C LEU A 55 21.39 8.23 16.31
N ALA A 56 22.68 8.31 16.55
CA ALA A 56 23.64 9.06 15.74
C ALA A 56 23.79 8.53 14.31
N GLU A 57 23.50 7.26 14.08
CA GLU A 57 23.52 6.64 12.74
C GLU A 57 22.40 7.18 11.84
N GLN A 58 21.28 7.61 12.45
CA GLN A 58 20.14 8.19 11.74
C GLN A 58 20.39 9.65 11.33
N LEU A 59 21.38 10.32 11.94
CA LEU A 59 21.74 11.70 11.62
C LEU A 59 22.68 11.75 10.42
N LEU A 60 22.46 12.73 9.53
CA LEU A 60 23.38 13.00 8.44
C LEU A 60 24.78 13.38 8.96
N PRO A 61 25.87 12.96 8.30
CA PRO A 61 27.24 13.21 8.77
C PRO A 61 27.55 14.70 9.01
N GLU A 62 26.99 15.59 8.20
CA GLU A 62 27.17 17.03 8.30
C GLU A 62 26.46 17.65 9.51
N GLU A 63 25.44 16.97 10.02
CA GLU A 63 24.61 17.47 11.12
C GLU A 63 25.06 16.98 12.49
N ARG A 64 25.85 15.92 12.55
CA ARG A 64 26.35 15.34 13.80
C ARG A 64 27.01 16.36 14.73
N PRO A 65 27.91 17.26 14.27
CA PRO A 65 28.52 18.24 15.17
C PRO A 65 27.50 19.26 15.69
N ARG A 66 26.46 19.58 14.94
CA ARG A 66 25.46 20.58 15.33
C ARG A 66 24.46 20.04 16.35
N TYR A 67 24.08 18.76 16.25
CA TYR A 67 23.09 18.12 17.11
C TYR A 67 23.72 17.20 18.14
N CYS A 68 24.94 17.50 18.54
CA CYS A 68 25.61 16.81 19.63
C CYS A 68 25.12 17.35 20.97
N TYR A 69 24.26 16.59 21.63
CA TYR A 69 23.70 16.93 22.94
C TYR A 69 24.32 16.06 24.05
N PRO A 70 24.44 16.59 25.28
CA PRO A 70 24.89 15.79 26.39
C PRO A 70 23.84 14.75 26.78
N GLN A 71 24.26 13.55 27.12
CA GLN A 71 23.38 12.57 27.71
C GLN A 71 23.03 12.99 29.15
N VAL A 72 21.74 12.92 29.46
CA VAL A 72 21.20 13.30 30.75
C VAL A 72 20.74 12.08 31.53
N ARG A 73 20.77 12.20 32.85
CA ARG A 73 20.26 11.15 33.73
C ARG A 73 18.75 11.07 33.63
N VAL A 74 18.25 9.97 33.12
CA VAL A 74 16.82 9.67 33.00
C VAL A 74 16.38 8.88 34.20
N ILE A 75 15.27 9.30 34.83
CA ILE A 75 14.65 8.61 35.95
C ILE A 75 13.52 7.76 35.38
N GLY A 76 13.60 6.46 35.63
CA GLY A 76 12.60 5.48 35.21
C GLY A 76 11.29 5.58 36.02
N PRO A 77 10.30 4.80 35.60
CA PRO A 77 9.01 4.74 36.28
C PRO A 77 9.17 4.17 37.71
N GLY A 78 8.30 4.67 38.61
CA GLY A 78 8.28 4.25 39.99
C GLY A 78 8.25 5.42 40.96
N GLY A 79 8.71 5.19 42.16
CA GLY A 79 8.73 6.19 43.23
C GLY A 79 8.36 5.56 44.59
N PRO A 80 8.25 6.37 45.63
CA PRO A 80 8.39 7.82 45.68
C PRO A 80 9.85 8.29 45.50
N TYR A 81 10.05 9.26 44.63
CA TYR A 81 11.32 9.98 44.48
C TYR A 81 11.25 11.30 45.23
N PHE A 82 12.42 11.81 45.59
CA PHE A 82 12.54 13.06 46.29
C PHE A 82 13.34 14.09 45.48
N LYS A 83 12.80 15.32 45.37
CA LYS A 83 13.48 16.46 44.74
C LYS A 83 13.77 17.54 45.77
N MET A 84 14.89 18.22 45.60
CA MET A 84 15.22 19.39 46.39
C MET A 84 14.46 20.64 45.92
N PRO A 85 14.32 21.70 46.76
CA PRO A 85 13.55 22.89 46.40
C PRO A 85 14.10 23.63 45.17
N TRP A 86 15.38 23.51 44.91
CA TRP A 86 16.07 24.12 43.74
C TRP A 86 16.05 23.22 42.51
N GLU A 87 15.46 22.05 42.64
CA GLU A 87 15.34 21.08 41.53
C GLU A 87 13.95 21.17 40.91
N LYS A 88 13.94 21.08 39.58
CA LYS A 88 12.71 21.01 38.79
C LYS A 88 12.67 19.70 38.05
N VAL A 89 11.56 18.99 38.16
CA VAL A 89 11.32 17.73 37.47
C VAL A 89 10.52 18.00 36.20
N TYR A 90 11.02 17.50 35.09
CA TYR A 90 10.31 17.47 33.80
C TYR A 90 9.91 16.03 33.52
N LYS A 91 8.65 15.79 33.38
CA LYS A 91 8.08 14.50 32.98
C LYS A 91 7.72 14.53 31.51
N VAL A 92 8.07 13.50 30.79
CA VAL A 92 7.82 13.35 29.37
C VAL A 92 7.23 11.98 29.11
N SER A 93 6.15 11.91 28.35
CA SER A 93 5.59 10.65 27.86
C SER A 93 6.54 10.04 26.84
N VAL A 94 6.86 8.76 27.03
CA VAL A 94 7.62 7.95 26.07
C VAL A 94 6.72 6.95 25.33
N ALA A 95 5.42 6.99 25.61
CA ALA A 95 4.44 6.22 24.86
C ALA A 95 4.38 6.69 23.41
N THR A 96 4.04 5.80 22.52
CA THR A 96 3.77 6.16 21.14
C THR A 96 2.53 7.04 21.05
N GLU A 97 2.70 8.23 20.51
CA GLU A 97 1.64 9.19 20.28
C GLU A 97 1.41 9.36 18.78
N THR A 98 0.16 9.70 18.44
CA THR A 98 -0.22 9.96 17.04
C THR A 98 -0.58 11.44 16.90
N MET A 99 -0.02 12.10 15.89
CA MET A 99 -0.36 13.46 15.53
C MET A 99 -0.87 13.50 14.09
N ASN A 100 -2.09 14.01 13.91
CA ASN A 100 -2.68 14.18 12.58
C ASN A 100 -2.15 15.47 11.92
N MET A 101 -1.96 15.45 10.60
CA MET A 101 -1.56 16.63 9.83
C MET A 101 -2.71 17.60 9.63
N ALA A 102 -3.89 17.06 9.34
CA ALA A 102 -5.09 17.84 9.07
C ALA A 102 -6.00 17.90 10.30
N VAL A 103 -6.90 18.88 10.31
CA VAL A 103 -8.00 18.92 11.28
C VAL A 103 -8.90 17.72 11.00
N ASP A 104 -9.05 16.86 11.99
CA ASP A 104 -10.02 15.79 11.94
C ASP A 104 -11.39 16.35 12.34
N LEU A 105 -12.36 16.22 11.44
CA LEU A 105 -13.74 16.69 11.69
C LEU A 105 -14.44 15.83 12.76
N GLU A 106 -14.05 14.57 12.91
CA GLU A 106 -14.64 13.67 13.90
C GLU A 106 -14.00 13.87 15.28
N THR A 107 -12.71 14.17 15.33
CA THR A 107 -11.97 14.41 16.58
C THR A 107 -11.16 15.71 16.52
N PRO A 108 -11.83 16.89 16.58
CA PRO A 108 -11.16 18.19 16.44
C PRO A 108 -10.10 18.47 17.50
N GLN A 109 -10.14 17.76 18.62
CA GLN A 109 -9.15 17.88 19.70
C GLN A 109 -7.81 17.23 19.38
N ALA A 110 -7.78 16.26 18.47
CA ALA A 110 -6.56 15.52 18.11
C ALA A 110 -5.52 16.41 17.40
N ASN A 111 -5.96 17.45 16.70
CA ASN A 111 -5.07 18.44 16.08
C ASN A 111 -5.76 19.81 15.98
N SER A 112 -5.91 20.50 17.09
CA SER A 112 -6.58 21.81 17.18
C SER A 112 -5.90 22.93 16.36
N GLY A 113 -4.73 22.72 15.82
CA GLY A 113 -3.99 23.67 14.99
C GLY A 113 -3.72 23.16 13.57
N GLY A 114 -4.23 22.00 13.21
CA GLY A 114 -4.04 21.40 11.89
C GLY A 114 -4.89 22.09 10.83
N THR A 115 -4.31 22.32 9.66
CA THR A 115 -5.01 22.76 8.47
C THR A 115 -5.03 21.62 7.48
N ILE A 116 -6.04 21.57 6.60
CA ILE A 116 -6.01 20.65 5.45
C ILE A 116 -4.74 20.97 4.67
N LEU A 117 -3.92 19.97 4.44
CA LEU A 117 -2.73 20.13 3.65
C LEU A 117 -3.11 20.12 2.18
N GLU A 118 -2.96 21.26 1.53
CA GLU A 118 -3.10 21.36 0.08
C GLU A 118 -1.75 21.16 -0.59
N ALA A 119 -1.69 20.29 -1.57
CA ALA A 119 -0.55 20.09 -2.44
C ALA A 119 -0.98 20.14 -3.90
N VAL A 120 -0.08 20.64 -4.74
CA VAL A 120 -0.29 20.70 -6.18
C VAL A 120 0.46 19.53 -6.80
N THR A 121 -0.24 18.73 -7.59
CA THR A 121 0.37 17.65 -8.37
C THR A 121 1.13 18.20 -9.57
N LYS A 122 1.92 17.35 -10.23
CA LYS A 122 2.61 17.72 -11.47
C LYS A 122 1.65 18.24 -12.57
N ASP A 123 0.42 17.76 -12.57
CA ASP A 123 -0.64 18.18 -13.49
C ASP A 123 -1.36 19.46 -13.06
N GLN A 124 -0.79 20.20 -12.10
CA GLN A 124 -1.33 21.45 -11.55
C GLN A 124 -2.72 21.29 -10.90
N LEU A 125 -3.06 20.08 -10.44
CA LEU A 125 -4.28 19.83 -9.69
C LEU A 125 -4.03 20.04 -8.19
N ASN A 126 -4.86 20.88 -7.57
CA ASN A 126 -4.88 21.02 -6.12
C ASN A 126 -5.50 19.79 -5.50
N THR A 127 -4.81 19.18 -4.55
CA THR A 127 -5.30 18.02 -3.81
C THR A 127 -5.23 18.28 -2.32
N GLY A 128 -6.29 17.92 -1.60
CA GLY A 128 -6.30 17.85 -0.15
C GLY A 128 -5.61 16.58 0.30
N LEU A 129 -4.75 16.71 1.30
CA LEU A 129 -4.00 15.58 1.85
C LEU A 129 -4.31 15.44 3.32
N THR A 130 -4.58 14.21 3.73
CA THR A 130 -4.73 13.82 5.11
C THR A 130 -3.68 12.80 5.48
N GLY A 131 -3.12 12.91 6.67
CA GLY A 131 -2.11 11.99 7.13
C GLY A 131 -1.82 12.16 8.62
N GLN A 132 -1.09 11.21 9.15
CA GLN A 132 -0.71 11.19 10.55
C GLN A 132 0.72 10.69 10.70
N ILE A 133 1.40 11.18 11.72
CA ILE A 133 2.67 10.62 12.17
C ILE A 133 2.49 9.94 13.52
N ARG A 134 3.09 8.77 13.65
CA ARG A 134 3.25 8.09 14.94
C ARG A 134 4.67 8.26 15.39
N TYR A 135 4.81 8.75 16.60
CA TYR A 135 6.12 9.05 17.15
C TYR A 135 6.18 8.66 18.63
N SER A 136 7.37 8.41 19.08
CA SER A 136 7.72 8.25 20.48
C SER A 136 8.91 9.13 20.82
N VAL A 137 9.07 9.46 22.10
CA VAL A 137 10.22 10.27 22.52
C VAL A 137 11.38 9.34 22.84
N ALA A 138 12.53 9.60 22.23
CA ALA A 138 13.74 8.81 22.45
C ALA A 138 14.29 9.05 23.87
N GLU A 139 14.22 8.03 24.71
CA GLU A 139 14.75 8.09 26.10
C GLU A 139 16.23 8.52 26.13
N SER A 140 16.98 8.07 25.14
CA SER A 140 18.42 8.38 25.03
C SER A 140 18.72 9.83 24.69
N ASN A 141 17.76 10.55 24.10
CA ASN A 141 17.97 11.94 23.64
C ASN A 141 16.90 12.90 24.19
N LEU A 142 16.46 12.68 25.43
CA LEU A 142 15.48 13.56 26.11
C LEU A 142 15.95 15.02 26.22
N TYR A 143 17.26 15.26 26.22
CA TYR A 143 17.80 16.61 26.25
C TYR A 143 17.41 17.41 25.01
N ALA A 144 17.56 16.82 23.82
CA ALA A 144 17.19 17.46 22.56
C ALA A 144 15.69 17.79 22.54
N PHE A 145 14.86 16.84 23.00
CA PHE A 145 13.41 16.98 23.03
C PHE A 145 12.93 18.11 23.95
N LEU A 146 13.49 18.20 25.17
CA LEU A 146 13.07 19.18 26.17
C LEU A 146 13.71 20.56 26.01
N PHE A 147 15.00 20.59 25.64
CA PHE A 147 15.81 21.81 25.70
C PHE A 147 16.41 22.22 24.34
N GLY A 148 16.43 21.31 23.35
CA GLY A 148 16.99 21.58 22.04
C GLY A 148 16.15 22.59 21.25
N ILE A 149 14.85 22.39 21.21
CA ILE A 149 13.91 23.26 20.50
C ILE A 149 12.55 23.33 21.19
N LYS A 150 11.85 24.42 21.01
CA LYS A 150 10.44 24.51 21.46
C LYS A 150 9.54 23.76 20.50
N ARG A 151 8.67 22.90 21.06
CA ARG A 151 7.69 22.09 20.31
C ARG A 151 8.32 21.25 19.19
N PRO A 152 9.19 20.31 19.51
CA PRO A 152 9.94 19.53 18.52
C PRO A 152 9.03 18.80 17.53
N VAL A 153 7.90 18.28 17.98
CA VAL A 153 6.94 17.56 17.14
C VAL A 153 6.34 18.44 16.05
N VAL A 154 6.10 19.74 16.35
CA VAL A 154 5.61 20.70 15.35
C VAL A 154 6.63 20.93 14.23
N HIS A 155 7.94 20.95 14.59
CA HIS A 155 9.00 21.09 13.59
C HIS A 155 9.13 19.82 12.73
N VAL A 156 9.02 18.64 13.32
CA VAL A 156 8.99 17.37 12.57
C VAL A 156 7.81 17.34 11.62
N MET A 157 6.62 17.75 12.08
CA MET A 157 5.43 17.85 11.24
C MET A 157 5.59 18.85 10.12
N GLY A 158 6.17 20.03 10.39
CA GLY A 158 6.44 21.04 9.35
C GLY A 158 7.38 20.52 8.27
N TYR A 159 8.40 19.78 8.67
CA TYR A 159 9.31 19.13 7.72
C TYR A 159 8.60 18.04 6.91
N PHE A 160 7.83 17.18 7.57
CA PHE A 160 7.00 16.15 6.93
C PHE A 160 6.10 16.76 5.85
N VAL A 161 5.36 17.81 6.20
CA VAL A 161 4.49 18.53 5.26
C VAL A 161 5.26 19.09 4.07
N SER A 162 6.46 19.65 4.30
CA SER A 162 7.29 20.20 3.24
C SER A 162 7.79 19.13 2.26
N VAL A 163 8.31 18.02 2.80
CA VAL A 163 8.80 16.88 2.00
C VAL A 163 7.65 16.24 1.21
N LEU A 164 6.48 16.09 1.85
CA LEU A 164 5.29 15.54 1.21
C LEU A 164 4.84 16.38 0.01
N ARG A 165 4.76 17.71 0.18
CA ARG A 165 4.43 18.63 -0.93
C ARG A 165 5.43 18.50 -2.07
N GLN A 166 6.71 18.47 -1.75
CA GLN A 166 7.76 18.33 -2.76
C GLN A 166 7.68 17.00 -3.49
N ARG A 167 7.41 15.91 -2.75
CA ARG A 167 7.28 14.57 -3.34
C ARG A 167 6.08 14.46 -4.27
N ILE A 168 4.94 15.03 -3.88
CA ILE A 168 3.72 15.02 -4.70
C ILE A 168 3.89 15.86 -5.95
N ALA A 169 4.50 17.04 -5.83
CA ALA A 169 4.78 17.90 -6.99
C ALA A 169 5.72 17.25 -8.02
N ASN A 170 6.63 16.40 -7.56
CA ASN A 170 7.62 15.70 -8.40
C ASN A 170 7.31 14.20 -8.58
N PHE A 171 6.12 13.76 -8.21
CA PHE A 171 5.78 12.34 -8.30
C PHE A 171 5.65 11.92 -9.76
N GLU A 172 6.37 10.86 -10.13
CA GLU A 172 6.25 10.15 -11.40
C GLU A 172 5.92 8.68 -11.09
N ALA A 173 4.82 8.20 -11.65
CA ALA A 173 4.48 6.79 -11.53
C ALA A 173 5.55 5.95 -12.24
N LYS A 174 6.08 4.94 -11.56
CA LYS A 174 6.97 3.97 -12.21
C LYS A 174 6.20 3.28 -13.31
N PRO A 175 6.70 3.23 -14.57
CA PRO A 175 6.05 2.46 -15.60
C PRO A 175 5.94 1.01 -15.12
N VAL A 176 4.73 0.50 -15.04
CA VAL A 176 4.50 -0.91 -14.73
C VAL A 176 5.18 -1.70 -15.82
N PRO A 177 6.19 -2.54 -15.54
CA PRO A 177 6.79 -3.36 -16.57
C PRO A 177 5.68 -4.23 -17.16
N ALA A 178 5.47 -4.13 -18.46
CA ALA A 178 4.51 -4.92 -19.23
C ALA A 178 4.93 -6.42 -19.27
N THR A 179 5.10 -7.02 -18.09
CA THR A 179 5.50 -8.40 -17.88
C THR A 179 4.37 -9.15 -17.20
N ALA A 180 3.28 -9.29 -17.92
CA ALA A 180 2.38 -10.42 -17.73
C ALA A 180 1.60 -10.61 -19.04
N ALA A 181 2.14 -11.47 -19.91
CA ALA A 181 1.41 -12.23 -20.92
C ALA A 181 0.24 -11.51 -21.62
N ALA A 182 0.54 -10.49 -22.41
CA ALA A 182 -0.35 -10.19 -23.52
C ALA A 182 -0.22 -11.36 -24.52
N PRO A 183 -1.31 -12.03 -24.89
CA PRO A 183 -1.25 -13.03 -25.96
C PRO A 183 -0.74 -12.34 -27.23
N ALA A 184 0.23 -12.98 -27.89
CA ALA A 184 0.80 -12.51 -29.13
C ALA A 184 -0.32 -12.26 -30.16
N GLY A 185 -0.64 -11.00 -30.43
CA GLY A 185 -1.70 -10.61 -31.36
C GLY A 185 -2.52 -9.37 -30.96
N ALA A 186 -2.37 -8.85 -29.74
CA ALA A 186 -2.98 -7.60 -29.36
C ALA A 186 -2.21 -6.45 -30.01
N ALA A 187 -2.87 -5.70 -30.90
CA ALA A 187 -2.35 -4.47 -31.45
C ALA A 187 -1.91 -3.54 -30.29
N PRO A 188 -0.78 -2.82 -30.43
CA PRO A 188 -0.34 -1.89 -29.40
C PRO A 188 -1.47 -0.88 -29.17
N THR A 189 -1.98 -0.86 -27.95
CA THR A 189 -3.01 0.07 -27.52
C THR A 189 -2.41 1.48 -27.56
N LEU A 190 -2.60 2.17 -28.67
CA LEU A 190 -2.11 3.54 -28.93
C LEU A 190 -2.73 4.59 -28.00
N LEU A 191 -3.53 4.18 -27.02
CA LEU A 191 -4.19 5.06 -26.05
C LEU A 191 -3.51 5.12 -24.68
N GLY A 192 -2.35 4.46 -24.49
CA GLY A 192 -1.71 4.35 -23.17
C GLY A 192 -0.40 5.12 -22.98
N ALA A 193 0.21 5.63 -24.04
CA ALA A 193 1.57 6.17 -23.93
C ALA A 193 1.67 7.70 -23.75
N ASP A 194 0.64 8.47 -24.11
CA ASP A 194 0.71 9.93 -24.10
C ASP A 194 -0.23 10.63 -23.09
N ALA A 195 -1.01 9.89 -22.33
CA ALA A 195 -1.66 10.44 -21.14
C ALA A 195 -0.74 10.25 -19.91
N ALA A 196 0.51 10.68 -20.03
CA ALA A 196 1.48 10.68 -18.94
C ALA A 196 1.24 11.86 -17.98
N GLY A 197 -0.01 12.16 -17.69
CA GLY A 197 -0.38 12.92 -16.51
C GLY A 197 -0.29 11.97 -15.31
N VAL A 198 0.40 12.38 -14.26
CA VAL A 198 0.42 11.63 -13.00
C VAL A 198 -1.00 11.71 -12.43
N SER A 199 -1.81 10.74 -12.77
CA SER A 199 -3.17 10.66 -12.29
C SER A 199 -3.17 10.58 -10.76
N ILE A 200 -4.06 11.31 -10.10
CA ILE A 200 -4.33 11.17 -8.67
C ILE A 200 -4.56 9.69 -8.31
N ASN A 201 -5.13 8.92 -9.22
CA ASN A 201 -5.27 7.47 -9.07
C ASN A 201 -3.91 6.74 -8.95
N ASP A 202 -2.89 7.20 -9.64
CA ASP A 202 -1.55 6.61 -9.54
C ASP A 202 -0.87 6.96 -8.21
N LEU A 203 -1.10 8.17 -7.70
CA LEU A 203 -0.71 8.54 -6.34
C LEU A 203 -1.41 7.66 -5.30
N ARG A 204 -2.73 7.44 -5.42
CA ARG A 204 -3.50 6.57 -4.54
C ARG A 204 -3.04 5.11 -4.60
N LYS A 205 -2.67 4.61 -5.77
CA LYS A 205 -2.13 3.25 -5.93
C LYS A 205 -0.74 3.08 -5.33
N ASN A 206 0.06 4.14 -5.35
CA ASN A 206 1.46 4.13 -4.88
C ASN A 206 1.62 4.74 -3.47
N LEU A 207 0.56 4.80 -2.66
CA LEU A 207 0.59 5.32 -1.29
C LEU A 207 1.64 4.64 -0.41
N ARG A 208 1.87 3.35 -0.62
CA ARG A 208 2.87 2.58 0.12
C ARG A 208 4.28 3.11 -0.17
N ASP A 209 4.65 3.26 -1.44
CA ASP A 209 5.96 3.79 -1.82
C ASP A 209 6.15 5.22 -1.31
N LEU A 210 5.07 6.00 -1.27
CA LEU A 210 5.08 7.35 -0.74
C LEU A 210 5.31 7.35 0.77
N ASN A 211 4.64 6.48 1.52
CA ASN A 211 4.83 6.33 2.96
C ASN A 211 6.25 5.85 3.30
N ASP A 212 6.76 4.83 2.60
CA ASP A 212 8.11 4.31 2.80
C ASP A 212 9.19 5.40 2.53
N TYR A 213 8.98 6.21 1.50
CA TYR A 213 9.83 7.37 1.22
C TYR A 213 9.77 8.41 2.34
N MET A 214 8.56 8.75 2.81
CA MET A 214 8.36 9.72 3.88
C MET A 214 8.99 9.25 5.19
N ASP A 215 8.88 7.96 5.50
CA ASP A 215 9.52 7.37 6.68
C ASP A 215 11.05 7.51 6.62
N SER A 216 11.66 7.22 5.48
CA SER A 216 13.12 7.30 5.33
C SER A 216 13.64 8.73 5.47
N GLU A 217 12.98 9.71 4.84
CA GLU A 217 13.37 11.11 4.88
C GLU A 217 13.12 11.78 6.23
N CYS A 218 12.01 11.45 6.87
CA CYS A 218 11.63 12.10 8.12
C CYS A 218 12.37 11.56 9.34
N ARG A 219 12.91 10.32 9.29
CA ARG A 219 13.66 9.72 10.42
C ARG A 219 14.87 10.56 10.85
N ALA A 220 15.67 11.00 9.90
CA ALA A 220 16.83 11.81 10.21
C ALA A 220 16.45 13.12 10.91
N THR A 221 15.38 13.76 10.44
CA THR A 221 14.88 15.01 11.03
C THR A 221 14.27 14.80 12.41
N ALA A 222 13.51 13.72 12.62
CA ALA A 222 12.95 13.37 13.91
C ALA A 222 14.06 13.11 14.94
N ALA A 223 15.08 12.36 14.54
CA ALA A 223 16.24 12.05 15.40
C ALA A 223 16.98 13.27 15.92
N ARG A 224 17.07 14.35 15.11
CA ARG A 224 17.70 15.64 15.53
C ARG A 224 17.06 16.22 16.79
N TYR A 225 15.76 16.02 16.93
CA TYR A 225 14.97 16.60 18.01
C TYR A 225 14.66 15.61 19.13
N GLY A 226 15.27 14.44 19.13
CA GLY A 226 15.04 13.42 20.15
C GLY A 226 13.68 12.73 20.00
N VAL A 227 13.14 12.70 18.80
CA VAL A 227 11.90 12.00 18.45
C VAL A 227 12.26 10.78 17.62
N THR A 228 11.71 9.63 17.99
CA THR A 228 11.74 8.42 17.18
C THR A 228 10.45 8.36 16.38
N LEU A 229 10.57 8.31 15.08
CA LEU A 229 9.44 8.15 14.17
C LEU A 229 9.14 6.67 14.02
N ASP A 230 7.95 6.23 14.45
CA ASP A 230 7.51 4.84 14.29
C ASP A 230 6.94 4.61 12.90
N ALA A 231 6.07 5.52 12.44
CA ALA A 231 5.49 5.47 11.09
C ALA A 231 4.98 6.85 10.67
N SER A 232 5.09 7.12 9.37
CA SER A 232 4.42 8.22 8.71
C SER A 232 3.36 7.65 7.75
N LEU A 233 2.11 8.01 7.96
CA LEU A 233 0.99 7.45 7.22
C LEU A 233 0.20 8.57 6.54
N ILE A 234 0.16 8.52 5.22
CA ILE A 234 -0.76 9.33 4.43
C ILE A 234 -2.05 8.53 4.34
N THR A 235 -3.14 9.06 4.90
CA THR A 235 -4.41 8.36 5.03
C THR A 235 -5.35 8.64 3.87
N GLY A 236 -5.26 9.82 3.26
CA GLY A 236 -6.12 10.19 2.15
C GLY A 236 -5.48 11.21 1.22
N ILE A 237 -5.89 11.16 -0.04
CA ILE A 237 -5.59 12.13 -1.07
C ILE A 237 -6.92 12.47 -1.72
N ASP A 238 -7.45 13.66 -1.44
CA ASP A 238 -8.78 14.08 -1.83
C ASP A 238 -8.68 15.21 -2.85
N PRO A 239 -9.01 14.95 -4.12
CA PRO A 239 -9.09 16.00 -5.12
C PRO A 239 -10.32 16.87 -4.88
N PRO A 240 -10.39 18.07 -5.46
CA PRO A 240 -11.60 18.86 -5.47
C PRO A 240 -12.79 18.07 -6.06
N PRO A 241 -14.02 18.29 -5.57
CA PRO A 241 -15.19 17.48 -5.96
C PRO A 241 -15.49 17.52 -7.48
N GLU A 242 -15.13 18.59 -8.14
CA GLU A 242 -15.26 18.72 -9.60
C GLU A 242 -14.32 17.75 -10.34
N VAL A 243 -13.09 17.64 -9.84
CA VAL A 243 -12.07 16.73 -10.40
C VAL A 243 -12.43 15.28 -10.06
N GLU A 244 -12.94 15.02 -8.87
CA GLU A 244 -13.36 13.69 -8.46
C GLU A 244 -14.47 13.14 -9.33
N SER A 245 -15.48 13.96 -9.66
CA SER A 245 -16.57 13.58 -10.55
C SER A 245 -16.08 13.28 -11.97
N ALA A 246 -15.12 14.07 -12.49
CA ALA A 246 -14.51 13.84 -13.79
C ALA A 246 -13.68 12.55 -13.81
N LEU A 247 -12.89 12.30 -12.77
CA LEU A 247 -12.11 11.06 -12.62
C LEU A 247 -13.01 9.82 -12.52
N ALA A 248 -14.12 9.92 -11.79
CA ALA A 248 -15.11 8.85 -11.71
C ALA A 248 -15.72 8.54 -13.08
N ALA A 249 -16.05 9.57 -13.87
CA ALA A 249 -16.54 9.41 -15.23
C ALA A 249 -15.50 8.73 -16.15
N ILE A 250 -14.24 9.16 -16.09
CA ILE A 250 -13.13 8.56 -16.84
C ILE A 250 -12.95 7.09 -16.46
N ASN A 251 -12.94 6.77 -15.17
CA ASN A 251 -12.81 5.40 -14.70
C ASN A 251 -13.98 4.51 -15.15
N THR A 252 -15.19 5.05 -15.12
CA THR A 252 -16.40 4.36 -15.61
C THR A 252 -16.29 4.08 -17.11
N ALA A 253 -15.89 5.07 -17.91
CA ALA A 253 -15.69 4.91 -19.35
C ALA A 253 -14.57 3.89 -19.65
N HIS A 254 -13.47 3.93 -18.92
CA HIS A 254 -12.38 2.96 -19.08
C HIS A 254 -12.82 1.54 -18.75
N ASN A 255 -13.57 1.35 -17.67
CA ASN A 255 -14.12 0.06 -17.28
C ASN A 255 -15.11 -0.46 -18.32
N GLN A 256 -15.95 0.43 -18.90
CA GLN A 256 -16.88 0.05 -19.96
C GLN A 256 -16.14 -0.42 -21.21
N VAL A 257 -15.13 0.34 -21.66
CA VAL A 257 -14.30 -0.05 -22.82
C VAL A 257 -13.59 -1.38 -22.58
N SER A 258 -13.02 -1.58 -21.40
CA SER A 258 -12.38 -2.85 -21.03
C SER A 258 -13.37 -4.03 -21.04
N SER A 259 -14.58 -3.81 -20.55
CA SER A 259 -15.67 -4.78 -20.61
C SER A 259 -16.07 -5.12 -22.04
N ASP A 260 -16.24 -4.09 -22.89
CA ASP A 260 -16.63 -4.26 -24.29
C ASP A 260 -15.55 -5.01 -25.08
N ILE A 261 -14.28 -4.73 -24.85
CA ILE A 261 -13.15 -5.48 -25.43
C ILE A 261 -13.21 -6.94 -24.99
N SER A 262 -13.41 -7.20 -23.70
CA SER A 262 -13.48 -8.56 -23.16
C SER A 262 -14.67 -9.35 -23.76
N LEU A 263 -15.82 -8.72 -23.89
CA LEU A 263 -17.00 -9.30 -24.55
C LEU A 263 -16.76 -9.59 -26.01
N ALA A 264 -16.11 -8.65 -26.74
CA ALA A 264 -15.77 -8.84 -28.14
C ALA A 264 -14.76 -10.00 -28.33
N GLN A 265 -13.77 -10.11 -27.45
CA GLN A 265 -12.82 -11.23 -27.48
C GLN A 265 -13.52 -12.57 -27.20
N ALA A 266 -14.37 -12.62 -26.17
CA ALA A 266 -15.14 -13.83 -25.86
C ALA A 266 -16.05 -14.24 -27.03
N ALA A 267 -16.71 -13.29 -27.69
CA ALA A 267 -17.54 -13.54 -28.86
C ALA A 267 -16.70 -14.05 -30.06
N ALA A 268 -15.51 -13.51 -30.27
CA ALA A 268 -14.59 -13.97 -31.30
C ALA A 268 -14.10 -15.40 -31.03
N ASP A 269 -13.69 -15.69 -29.81
CA ASP A 269 -13.25 -17.03 -29.40
C ASP A 269 -14.39 -18.05 -29.53
N GLN A 270 -15.61 -17.67 -29.17
CA GLN A 270 -16.80 -18.51 -29.34
C GLN A 270 -17.04 -18.83 -30.82
N LYS A 271 -16.92 -17.84 -31.72
CA LYS A 271 -17.05 -18.05 -33.16
C LYS A 271 -15.96 -18.98 -33.71
N ILE A 272 -14.71 -18.81 -33.26
CA ILE A 272 -13.59 -19.69 -33.65
C ILE A 272 -13.86 -21.13 -33.22
N VAL A 273 -14.31 -21.34 -31.98
CA VAL A 273 -14.66 -22.69 -31.48
C VAL A 273 -15.83 -23.30 -32.25
N GLN A 274 -16.88 -22.52 -32.51
CA GLN A 274 -18.02 -22.96 -33.32
C GLN A 274 -17.60 -23.31 -34.73
N SER A 275 -16.78 -22.50 -35.38
CA SER A 275 -16.24 -22.76 -36.72
C SER A 275 -15.42 -24.06 -36.77
N ARG A 276 -14.54 -24.28 -35.80
CA ARG A 276 -13.77 -25.53 -35.70
C ARG A 276 -14.65 -26.74 -35.51
N ARG A 277 -15.67 -26.67 -34.65
CA ARG A 277 -16.64 -27.75 -34.48
C ARG A 277 -17.48 -28.00 -35.73
N ALA A 278 -17.89 -26.96 -36.44
CA ALA A 278 -18.61 -27.11 -37.71
C ALA A 278 -17.76 -27.83 -38.73
N VAL A 279 -16.48 -27.47 -38.91
CA VAL A 279 -15.55 -28.15 -39.78
C VAL A 279 -15.36 -29.61 -39.40
N GLU A 280 -15.21 -29.91 -38.08
CA GLU A 280 -15.07 -31.28 -37.62
C GLU A 280 -16.34 -32.11 -37.90
N ILE A 281 -17.53 -31.57 -37.65
CA ILE A 281 -18.80 -32.24 -37.94
C ILE A 281 -18.92 -32.52 -39.43
N GLU A 282 -18.64 -31.56 -40.32
CA GLU A 282 -18.74 -31.78 -41.76
C GLU A 282 -17.67 -32.77 -42.29
N THR A 283 -16.45 -32.76 -41.71
CA THR A 283 -15.44 -33.76 -42.07
C THR A 283 -15.83 -35.16 -41.63
N LEU A 284 -16.35 -35.32 -40.40
CA LEU A 284 -16.82 -36.60 -39.89
C LEU A 284 -18.03 -37.11 -40.70
N LYS A 285 -18.95 -36.24 -41.11
CA LYS A 285 -20.07 -36.54 -41.94
C LYS A 285 -19.66 -37.01 -43.32
N ALA A 286 -18.73 -36.29 -43.96
CA ALA A 286 -18.18 -36.67 -45.23
C ALA A 286 -17.43 -38.01 -45.14
N GLN A 287 -16.67 -38.26 -44.06
CA GLN A 287 -16.05 -39.55 -43.82
C GLN A 287 -17.04 -40.67 -43.64
N ALA A 288 -18.13 -40.41 -42.87
CA ALA A 288 -19.19 -41.41 -42.69
C ALA A 288 -19.92 -41.77 -43.99
N GLU A 289 -20.11 -40.80 -44.89
CA GLU A 289 -20.68 -41.04 -46.20
C GLU A 289 -19.73 -41.82 -47.14
N VAL A 290 -18.45 -41.51 -47.07
CA VAL A 290 -17.43 -42.17 -47.96
C VAL A 290 -17.04 -43.57 -47.42
N ALA A 291 -17.06 -43.81 -46.11
CA ALA A 291 -16.62 -45.07 -45.51
C ALA A 291 -17.30 -46.31 -46.08
N PRO A 292 -18.65 -46.35 -46.22
CA PRO A 292 -19.34 -47.50 -46.82
C PRO A 292 -18.99 -47.70 -48.30
N LEU A 293 -18.83 -46.62 -49.05
CA LEU A 293 -18.45 -46.69 -50.46
C LEU A 293 -17.00 -47.20 -50.62
N ARG A 294 -16.08 -46.79 -49.74
CA ARG A 294 -14.71 -47.26 -49.71
C ARG A 294 -14.65 -48.75 -49.39
N LYS A 295 -15.42 -49.21 -48.38
CA LYS A 295 -15.53 -50.61 -48.00
C LYS A 295 -16.08 -51.46 -49.15
N MET A 296 -17.12 -50.96 -49.82
CA MET A 296 -17.72 -51.64 -50.95
C MET A 296 -16.70 -51.72 -52.12
N SER A 297 -15.94 -50.65 -52.36
CA SER A 297 -14.86 -50.61 -53.40
C SER A 297 -13.75 -51.62 -53.08
N GLU A 298 -13.35 -51.75 -51.83
CA GLU A 298 -12.35 -52.72 -51.36
C GLU A 298 -12.85 -54.16 -51.53
N GLU A 299 -14.10 -54.42 -51.16
CA GLU A 299 -14.73 -55.72 -51.33
C GLU A 299 -14.83 -56.11 -52.83
N LEU A 300 -15.27 -55.17 -53.70
CA LEU A 300 -15.35 -55.39 -55.14
C LEU A 300 -13.98 -55.60 -55.78
N ALA A 301 -12.95 -54.86 -55.30
CA ALA A 301 -11.56 -55.03 -55.74
C ALA A 301 -11.03 -56.43 -55.37
N GLY A 302 -11.33 -56.89 -54.12
CA GLY A 302 -11.01 -58.23 -53.66
C GLY A 302 -11.71 -59.34 -54.49
N LEU A 303 -13.02 -59.17 -54.77
CA LEU A 303 -13.73 -60.10 -55.65
C LEU A 303 -13.16 -60.17 -57.10
N LYS A 304 -12.72 -59.04 -57.62
CA LYS A 304 -12.11 -58.96 -58.93
C LYS A 304 -10.77 -59.79 -59.05
N GLN A 305 -10.04 -59.88 -57.93
CA GLN A 305 -8.80 -60.69 -57.86
C GLN A 305 -9.09 -62.18 -57.85
N HIS A 306 -10.31 -62.64 -57.48
CA HIS A 306 -10.65 -64.07 -57.46
C HIS A 306 -11.13 -64.62 -58.78
N GLY A 307 -11.06 -63.84 -59.86
CA GLY A 307 -11.28 -64.33 -61.25
C GLY A 307 -12.47 -63.65 -61.94
N PRO A 308 -12.57 -63.83 -63.35
CA PRO A 308 -13.52 -63.04 -64.14
C PRO A 308 -14.99 -63.42 -63.94
N GLY A 309 -15.30 -64.53 -63.28
CA GLY A 309 -16.69 -64.92 -62.96
C GLY A 309 -17.19 -64.50 -61.55
N ALA A 310 -16.31 -64.14 -60.61
CA ALA A 310 -16.63 -63.88 -59.22
C ALA A 310 -17.56 -62.66 -59.04
N LEU A 311 -17.34 -61.63 -59.78
CA LEU A 311 -18.12 -60.39 -59.76
C LEU A 311 -19.56 -60.63 -60.27
N GLY A 312 -19.73 -61.44 -61.35
CA GLY A 312 -21.03 -61.83 -61.87
C GLY A 312 -21.85 -62.64 -60.88
N THR A 313 -21.19 -63.54 -60.11
CA THR A 313 -21.83 -64.37 -59.09
C THR A 313 -22.25 -63.51 -57.90
N TYR A 314 -21.42 -62.55 -57.50
CA TYR A 314 -21.75 -61.62 -56.43
C TYR A 314 -22.97 -60.72 -56.78
N VAL A 315 -23.00 -60.13 -58.00
CA VAL A 315 -24.12 -59.34 -58.47
C VAL A 315 -25.39 -60.17 -58.55
N ARG A 316 -25.28 -61.45 -58.98
CA ARG A 316 -26.41 -62.37 -59.00
C ARG A 316 -26.96 -62.67 -57.62
N ASN A 317 -26.10 -62.92 -56.61
CA ASN A 317 -26.49 -63.19 -55.25
C ASN A 317 -27.12 -61.92 -54.58
N VAL A 318 -26.59 -60.73 -54.79
CA VAL A 318 -27.16 -59.49 -54.33
C VAL A 318 -28.55 -59.25 -54.95
N ARG A 319 -28.71 -59.49 -56.24
CA ARG A 319 -30.03 -59.43 -56.91
C ARG A 319 -31.01 -60.43 -56.31
N LEU A 320 -30.59 -61.66 -56.05
CA LEU A 320 -31.44 -62.66 -55.44
C LEU A 320 -31.89 -62.29 -54.01
N SER A 321 -30.95 -61.69 -53.23
CA SER A 321 -31.30 -61.20 -51.89
C SER A 321 -32.25 -60.01 -51.89
N LEU A 322 -32.16 -59.13 -52.90
CA LEU A 322 -33.08 -58.04 -53.12
C LEU A 322 -34.48 -58.56 -53.54
N TYR A 323 -34.56 -59.53 -54.45
CA TYR A 323 -35.84 -60.16 -54.82
C TYR A 323 -36.49 -60.84 -53.63
N ALA A 324 -35.72 -61.50 -52.75
CA ALA A 324 -36.25 -62.12 -51.55
C ALA A 324 -36.91 -61.18 -50.54
N LYS A 325 -36.47 -59.89 -50.54
CA LYS A 325 -36.94 -58.79 -49.69
C LYS A 325 -38.00 -57.93 -50.36
N ALA A 326 -38.18 -58.03 -51.67
CA ALA A 326 -39.13 -57.19 -52.40
C ALA A 326 -40.56 -57.64 -52.18
N GLN A 327 -41.47 -56.76 -51.80
CA GLN A 327 -42.89 -56.98 -51.68
C GLN A 327 -43.59 -57.01 -53.05
N GLN A 328 -43.07 -56.37 -54.07
CA GLN A 328 -43.56 -56.35 -55.42
C GLN A 328 -42.42 -56.36 -56.42
N VAL A 329 -42.51 -57.20 -57.48
CA VAL A 329 -41.53 -57.24 -58.56
C VAL A 329 -42.23 -56.93 -59.88
N PHE A 330 -41.77 -55.87 -60.54
CA PHE A 330 -42.23 -55.54 -61.87
C PHE A 330 -41.24 -56.09 -62.91
N LEU A 331 -41.72 -56.98 -63.75
CA LEU A 331 -40.92 -57.54 -64.87
C LEU A 331 -41.28 -56.78 -66.15
N GLU A 332 -40.30 -56.02 -66.65
CA GLU A 332 -40.41 -55.41 -67.98
C GLU A 332 -40.02 -56.44 -68.99
N VAL A 333 -40.92 -56.92 -69.76
CA VAL A 333 -40.69 -57.81 -70.88
C VAL A 333 -40.35 -56.93 -72.11
N LYS A 334 -39.09 -56.93 -72.48
CA LYS A 334 -38.65 -56.36 -73.79
C LYS A 334 -39.11 -57.29 -74.88
N GLN A 335 -40.07 -56.83 -75.71
CA GLN A 335 -40.32 -57.45 -77.03
C GLN A 335 -39.19 -57.32 -78.01
#